data_ea2e640b876fcf084fd7a814703c6185
#
_entry.id   ea2e640b876fcf084fd7a814703c6185
#
_cell.length_a   1.000
_cell.length_b   1.000
_cell.length_c   1.000
_cell.angle_alpha   90.00
_cell.angle_beta   90.00
_cell.angle_gamma   90.00
#
_symmetry.space_group_name_H-M   'P 1'
#
loop_
_entity.id
_entity.type
_entity.pdbx_description
1 polymer ?
#
loop_
_entity_poly.entity_id
_entity_poly.type
_entity_poly.pdbx_seq_one_letter_code
_entity_poly.pdbx_strand_id
1 'polypeptide(L)'
;MIIYEKEYQNSSNVYSEPFPEIVEFFENYDYVFATVLDYGCGQGRDALYIARKGHSVLGVDTAQTGIEQLLEEAESEKLAVDGVIADITNYEAPDLYNIVVIDRVLHMLQNDEIRNVVLEKSSNAISKAGYILISDTSRHKSLICDYFKSVPKIWKIIKNGKNFFFNHKIALVKS
;
A
#
# COMPACT_ATOMS: atom_id res chain seq x y z
N MET A 1 13.04 0.34 12.28
CA MET A 1 13.17 1.14 11.06
C MET A 1 14.61 1.49 10.64
N ILE A 2 15.56 1.66 11.54
CA ILE A 2 17.00 1.85 11.22
C ILE A 2 17.61 0.71 10.38
N ILE A 3 17.02 -0.47 10.38
CA ILE A 3 17.56 -1.67 9.69
C ILE A 3 17.45 -1.49 8.16
N TYR A 4 16.29 -1.11 7.63
CA TYR A 4 16.07 -0.96 6.19
C TYR A 4 16.86 0.20 5.58
N GLU A 5 17.00 1.33 6.29
CA GLU A 5 17.84 2.44 5.85
C GLU A 5 19.27 2.00 5.56
N LYS A 6 19.87 1.17 6.45
CA LYS A 6 21.20 0.61 6.25
C LYS A 6 21.27 -0.40 5.10
N GLU A 7 20.24 -1.20 4.92
CA GLU A 7 20.16 -2.15 3.80
C GLU A 7 20.12 -1.41 2.48
N TYR A 8 19.29 -0.37 2.37
CA TYR A 8 19.15 0.45 1.17
C TYR A 8 20.42 1.25 0.84
N GLN A 9 21.17 1.74 1.84
CA GLN A 9 22.46 2.37 1.65
C GLN A 9 23.52 1.42 1.03
N ASN A 10 23.38 0.11 1.25
CA ASN A 10 24.32 -0.89 0.76
C ASN A 10 23.90 -1.52 -0.59
N SER A 11 22.67 -1.37 -1.00
CA SER A 11 22.14 -1.96 -2.23
C SER A 11 20.96 -1.15 -2.79
N SER A 12 21.04 -0.84 -4.06
CA SER A 12 19.95 -0.13 -4.78
C SER A 12 18.80 -1.04 -5.22
N ASN A 13 18.83 -2.33 -4.95
CA ASN A 13 17.81 -3.27 -5.39
C ASN A 13 17.71 -4.47 -4.43
N VAL A 14 17.34 -4.18 -3.18
CA VAL A 14 17.23 -5.23 -2.15
C VAL A 14 16.08 -6.20 -2.46
N TYR A 15 15.00 -5.69 -3.07
CA TYR A 15 13.81 -6.48 -3.44
C TYR A 15 13.43 -6.19 -4.90
N SER A 16 13.85 -7.05 -5.82
CA SER A 16 13.77 -6.78 -7.26
C SER A 16 12.40 -6.99 -7.89
N GLU A 17 11.61 -7.94 -7.40
CA GLU A 17 10.36 -8.33 -8.03
C GLU A 17 9.14 -8.01 -7.16
N PRO A 18 8.07 -7.45 -7.74
CA PRO A 18 6.82 -7.21 -7.02
C PRO A 18 6.18 -8.53 -6.58
N PHE A 19 5.33 -8.48 -5.56
CA PHE A 19 4.61 -9.67 -5.12
C PHE A 19 3.69 -10.20 -6.22
N PRO A 20 3.67 -11.53 -6.47
CA PRO A 20 2.84 -12.13 -7.52
C PRO A 20 1.36 -11.75 -7.41
N GLU A 21 0.85 -11.56 -6.21
CA GLU A 21 -0.54 -11.18 -5.97
C GLU A 21 -0.83 -9.71 -6.30
N ILE A 22 0.15 -8.82 -6.12
CA ILE A 22 0.07 -7.44 -6.59
C ILE A 22 0.07 -7.43 -8.12
N VAL A 23 0.97 -8.20 -8.74
CA VAL A 23 1.01 -8.39 -10.19
C VAL A 23 -0.34 -8.89 -10.71
N GLU A 24 -0.86 -10.00 -10.13
CA GLU A 24 -2.15 -10.58 -10.51
C GLU A 24 -3.30 -9.57 -10.39
N PHE A 25 -3.29 -8.75 -9.33
CA PHE A 25 -4.32 -7.73 -9.16
C PHE A 25 -4.27 -6.69 -10.27
N PHE A 26 -3.11 -6.10 -10.56
CA PHE A 26 -2.98 -5.04 -11.54
C PHE A 26 -3.10 -5.55 -12.99
N GLU A 27 -2.75 -6.80 -13.29
CA GLU A 27 -3.01 -7.43 -14.60
C GLU A 27 -4.51 -7.62 -14.88
N ASN A 28 -5.33 -7.73 -13.82
CA ASN A 28 -6.79 -7.92 -13.92
C ASN A 28 -7.57 -6.67 -13.47
N TYR A 29 -6.90 -5.52 -13.31
CA TYR A 29 -7.55 -4.28 -12.93
C TYR A 29 -8.18 -3.60 -14.15
N ASP A 30 -9.52 -3.49 -14.14
CA ASP A 30 -10.31 -3.08 -15.32
C ASP A 30 -10.20 -1.59 -15.68
N TYR A 31 -9.57 -0.76 -14.86
CA TYR A 31 -9.48 0.68 -15.10
C TYR A 31 -8.12 1.04 -15.72
N VAL A 32 -8.17 1.92 -16.72
CA VAL A 32 -6.97 2.40 -17.45
C VAL A 32 -6.03 3.19 -16.55
N PHE A 33 -6.56 3.86 -15.53
CA PHE A 33 -5.78 4.70 -14.62
C PHE A 33 -6.29 4.61 -13.18
N ALA A 34 -5.36 4.61 -12.24
CA ALA A 34 -5.62 4.71 -10.81
C ALA A 34 -4.62 5.63 -10.13
N THR A 35 -5.06 6.31 -9.07
CA THR A 35 -4.17 6.90 -8.06
C THR A 35 -3.95 5.88 -6.95
N VAL A 36 -2.68 5.62 -6.63
CA VAL A 36 -2.27 4.58 -5.68
C VAL A 36 -1.45 5.20 -4.56
N LEU A 37 -1.74 4.82 -3.32
CA LEU A 37 -0.95 5.13 -2.15
C LEU A 37 -0.25 3.85 -1.67
N ASP A 38 1.08 3.86 -1.62
CA ASP A 38 1.90 2.72 -1.19
C ASP A 38 2.54 3.03 0.18
N TYR A 39 1.99 2.45 1.24
CA TYR A 39 2.48 2.60 2.60
C TYR A 39 3.60 1.62 2.91
N GLY A 40 4.79 2.15 3.24
CA GLY A 40 6.01 1.38 3.46
C GLY A 40 6.65 0.93 2.14
N CYS A 41 6.66 1.83 1.16
CA CYS A 41 7.08 1.53 -0.22
C CYS A 41 8.57 1.14 -0.34
N GLY A 42 9.43 1.48 0.65
CA GLY A 42 10.86 1.23 0.61
C GLY A 42 11.53 1.83 -0.62
N GLN A 43 12.25 1.01 -1.38
CA GLN A 43 12.89 1.37 -2.66
C GLN A 43 11.92 1.37 -3.86
N GLY A 44 10.60 1.16 -3.62
CA GLY A 44 9.58 1.26 -4.64
C GLY A 44 9.35 0.03 -5.50
N ARG A 45 9.67 -1.17 -5.01
CA ARG A 45 9.45 -2.43 -5.75
C ARG A 45 8.05 -2.53 -6.35
N ASP A 46 7.02 -2.33 -5.54
CA ASP A 46 5.63 -2.39 -5.98
C ASP A 46 5.20 -1.08 -6.64
N ALA A 47 5.61 0.07 -6.09
CA ALA A 47 5.31 1.40 -6.63
C ALA A 47 5.78 1.57 -8.08
N LEU A 48 7.02 1.19 -8.39
CA LEU A 48 7.56 1.27 -9.76
C LEU A 48 6.82 0.32 -10.72
N TYR A 49 6.55 -0.91 -10.29
CA TYR A 49 5.76 -1.85 -11.10
C TYR A 49 4.38 -1.26 -11.43
N ILE A 50 3.68 -0.73 -10.42
CA ILE A 50 2.35 -0.13 -10.57
C ILE A 50 2.40 1.08 -11.52
N ALA A 51 3.41 1.93 -11.38
CA ALA A 51 3.59 3.09 -12.24
C ALA A 51 3.94 2.70 -13.70
N ARG A 52 4.72 1.64 -13.92
CA ARG A 52 4.99 1.06 -15.26
C ARG A 52 3.72 0.53 -15.94
N LYS A 53 2.66 0.22 -15.17
CA LYS A 53 1.32 -0.12 -15.69
C LYS A 53 0.47 1.11 -16.05
N GLY A 54 1.01 2.32 -15.87
CA GLY A 54 0.33 3.57 -16.26
C GLY A 54 -0.46 4.24 -15.12
N HIS A 55 -0.30 3.80 -13.88
CA HIS A 55 -0.93 4.41 -12.71
C HIS A 55 -0.04 5.47 -12.07
N SER A 56 -0.63 6.40 -11.31
CA SER A 56 0.12 7.36 -10.49
C SER A 56 0.26 6.82 -9.07
N VAL A 57 1.46 6.88 -8.50
CA VAL A 57 1.76 6.33 -7.18
C VAL A 57 2.36 7.39 -6.27
N LEU A 58 1.85 7.46 -5.04
CA LEU A 58 2.51 8.14 -3.92
C LEU A 58 3.08 7.07 -2.98
N GLY A 59 4.41 6.99 -2.91
CA GLY A 59 5.13 6.14 -1.96
C GLY A 59 5.39 6.86 -0.64
N VAL A 60 5.16 6.20 0.49
CA VAL A 60 5.45 6.72 1.83
C VAL A 60 6.30 5.72 2.58
N ASP A 61 7.49 6.13 3.01
CA ASP A 61 8.39 5.32 3.84
C ASP A 61 9.21 6.21 4.80
N THR A 62 9.72 5.64 5.86
CA THR A 62 10.64 6.32 6.78
C THR A 62 12.09 6.28 6.32
N ALA A 63 12.44 5.37 5.41
CA ALA A 63 13.79 5.20 4.88
C ALA A 63 14.06 6.26 3.79
N GLN A 64 14.85 7.27 4.13
CA GLN A 64 15.21 8.34 3.21
C GLN A 64 15.89 7.80 1.96
N THR A 65 16.89 6.92 2.13
CA THR A 65 17.61 6.31 1.00
C THR A 65 16.66 5.51 0.09
N GLY A 66 15.66 4.83 0.66
CA GLY A 66 14.66 4.12 -0.12
C GLY A 66 13.84 5.06 -1.01
N ILE A 67 13.35 6.16 -0.45
CA ILE A 67 12.56 7.18 -1.19
C ILE A 67 13.43 7.86 -2.26
N GLU A 68 14.68 8.21 -1.96
CA GLU A 68 15.60 8.82 -2.93
C GLU A 68 15.81 7.88 -4.14
N GLN A 69 16.07 6.60 -3.90
CA GLN A 69 16.26 5.61 -4.96
C GLN A 69 14.98 5.35 -5.77
N LEU A 70 13.82 5.30 -5.11
CA LEU A 70 12.52 5.21 -5.78
C LEU A 70 12.33 6.36 -6.77
N LEU A 71 12.56 7.60 -6.32
CA LEU A 71 12.36 8.80 -7.15
C LEU A 71 13.37 8.89 -8.29
N GLU A 72 14.64 8.51 -8.04
CA GLU A 72 15.69 8.49 -9.05
C GLU A 72 15.35 7.49 -10.19
N GLU A 73 14.89 6.29 -9.85
CA GLU A 73 14.47 5.31 -10.85
C GLU A 73 13.20 5.75 -11.58
N ALA A 74 12.22 6.29 -10.86
CA ALA A 74 10.99 6.82 -11.45
C ALA A 74 11.26 7.97 -12.44
N GLU A 75 12.17 8.89 -12.11
CA GLU A 75 12.57 9.98 -13.00
C GLU A 75 13.26 9.44 -14.26
N SER A 76 14.17 8.48 -14.11
CA SER A 76 14.89 7.86 -15.24
C SER A 76 13.95 7.22 -16.25
N GLU A 77 12.86 6.62 -15.80
CA GLU A 77 11.83 5.95 -16.61
C GLU A 77 10.64 6.88 -16.94
N LYS A 78 10.62 8.12 -16.45
CA LYS A 78 9.51 9.08 -16.59
C LYS A 78 8.16 8.54 -16.08
N LEU A 79 8.20 7.88 -14.95
CA LEU A 79 7.03 7.31 -14.28
C LEU A 79 6.32 8.36 -13.41
N ALA A 80 5.02 8.23 -13.27
CA ALA A 80 4.19 9.08 -12.40
C ALA A 80 4.28 8.61 -10.94
N VAL A 81 5.41 8.86 -10.28
CA VAL A 81 5.67 8.48 -8.90
C VAL A 81 6.12 9.70 -8.10
N ASP A 82 5.50 9.89 -6.94
CA ASP A 82 5.93 10.81 -5.90
C ASP A 82 6.36 10.02 -4.65
N GLY A 83 7.22 10.61 -3.81
CA GLY A 83 7.73 9.98 -2.60
C GLY A 83 7.71 10.92 -1.41
N VAL A 84 7.33 10.41 -0.24
CA VAL A 84 7.32 11.14 1.02
C VAL A 84 8.05 10.37 2.11
N ILE A 85 9.02 11.02 2.75
CA ILE A 85 9.72 10.47 3.92
C ILE A 85 8.85 10.76 5.15
N ALA A 86 8.12 9.76 5.61
CA ALA A 86 7.25 9.89 6.77
C ALA A 86 6.98 8.55 7.47
N ASP A 87 6.63 8.61 8.75
CA ASP A 87 6.12 7.47 9.50
C ASP A 87 4.62 7.33 9.23
N ILE A 88 4.22 6.22 8.63
CA ILE A 88 2.83 5.91 8.26
C ILE A 88 1.87 5.92 9.45
N THR A 89 2.38 5.75 10.68
CA THR A 89 1.55 5.81 11.90
C THR A 89 1.06 7.23 12.18
N ASN A 90 1.80 8.25 11.72
CA ASN A 90 1.49 9.67 11.91
C ASN A 90 1.13 10.39 10.61
N TYR A 91 1.39 9.77 9.46
CA TYR A 91 1.14 10.39 8.16
C TYR A 91 -0.35 10.44 7.84
N GLU A 92 -0.82 11.59 7.37
CA GLU A 92 -2.18 11.77 6.85
C GLU A 92 -2.11 11.94 5.33
N ALA A 93 -2.80 11.07 4.61
CA ALA A 93 -2.85 11.14 3.16
C ALA A 93 -3.54 12.45 2.71
N PRO A 94 -2.93 13.22 1.77
CA PRO A 94 -3.47 14.52 1.36
C PRO A 94 -4.77 14.41 0.55
N ASP A 95 -5.00 13.26 -0.07
CA ASP A 95 -6.12 13.01 -0.97
C ASP A 95 -6.76 11.63 -0.75
N LEU A 96 -7.79 11.32 -1.54
CA LEU A 96 -8.37 10.00 -1.64
C LEU A 96 -7.78 9.25 -2.84
N TYR A 97 -7.42 7.99 -2.63
CA TYR A 97 -6.79 7.12 -3.61
C TYR A 97 -7.74 6.02 -4.09
N ASN A 98 -7.56 5.59 -5.33
CA ASN A 98 -8.32 4.44 -5.85
C ASN A 98 -7.82 3.13 -5.23
N ILE A 99 -6.53 3.05 -4.92
CA ILE A 99 -5.91 1.87 -4.33
C ILE A 99 -4.96 2.29 -3.22
N VAL A 100 -4.99 1.59 -2.09
CA VAL A 100 -3.97 1.66 -1.04
C VAL A 100 -3.27 0.31 -0.96
N VAL A 101 -1.94 0.32 -1.01
CA VAL A 101 -1.09 -0.87 -0.87
C VAL A 101 -0.40 -0.84 0.49
N ILE A 102 -0.37 -1.97 1.17
CA ILE A 102 0.37 -2.20 2.42
C ILE A 102 1.05 -3.56 2.29
N ASP A 103 2.27 -3.58 1.76
CA ASP A 103 3.00 -4.83 1.59
C ASP A 103 4.09 -5.02 2.65
N ARG A 104 3.92 -6.04 3.49
CA ARG A 104 4.86 -6.45 4.54
C ARG A 104 5.27 -5.34 5.52
N VAL A 105 4.34 -4.49 5.88
CA VAL A 105 4.55 -3.36 6.80
C VAL A 105 3.96 -3.61 8.18
N LEU A 106 2.74 -4.16 8.25
CA LEU A 106 2.03 -4.29 9.54
C LEU A 106 2.79 -5.15 10.54
N HIS A 107 3.49 -6.20 10.10
CA HIS A 107 4.25 -7.07 11.00
C HIS A 107 5.46 -6.38 11.66
N MET A 108 5.91 -5.26 11.11
CA MET A 108 7.01 -4.46 11.64
C MET A 108 6.56 -3.47 12.71
N LEU A 109 5.26 -3.19 12.82
CA LEU A 109 4.70 -2.28 13.80
C LEU A 109 4.68 -2.93 15.19
N GLN A 110 4.87 -2.12 16.23
CA GLN A 110 5.16 -2.60 17.59
C GLN A 110 4.02 -3.44 18.19
N ASN A 111 2.76 -3.02 18.01
CA ASN A 111 1.60 -3.63 18.63
C ASN A 111 0.34 -3.50 17.77
N ASP A 112 -0.75 -4.13 18.19
CA ASP A 112 -2.00 -4.18 17.45
C ASP A 112 -2.75 -2.85 17.44
N GLU A 113 -2.58 -2.01 18.46
CA GLU A 113 -3.15 -0.67 18.52
C GLU A 113 -2.59 0.19 17.38
N ILE A 114 -1.26 0.15 17.18
CA ILE A 114 -0.58 0.89 16.09
C ILE A 114 -0.98 0.32 14.72
N ARG A 115 -1.11 -1.01 14.59
CA ARG A 115 -1.61 -1.65 13.36
C ARG A 115 -3.01 -1.16 13.01
N ASN A 116 -3.90 -1.09 13.99
CA ASN A 116 -5.26 -0.57 13.81
C ASN A 116 -5.27 0.90 13.36
N VAL A 117 -4.38 1.75 13.89
CA VAL A 117 -4.21 3.13 13.43
C VAL A 117 -3.86 3.18 11.93
N VAL A 118 -2.92 2.35 11.47
CA VAL A 118 -2.56 2.30 10.04
C VAL A 118 -3.70 1.78 9.19
N LEU A 119 -4.44 0.77 9.63
CA LEU A 119 -5.64 0.27 8.94
C LEU A 119 -6.73 1.34 8.84
N GLU A 120 -6.93 2.14 9.90
CA GLU A 120 -7.88 3.26 9.92
C GLU A 120 -7.48 4.36 8.94
N LYS A 121 -6.22 4.79 8.97
CA LYS A 121 -5.70 5.79 8.02
C LYS A 121 -5.86 5.31 6.56
N SER A 122 -5.54 4.05 6.29
CA SER A 122 -5.74 3.43 4.98
C SER A 122 -7.21 3.42 4.56
N SER A 123 -8.11 3.09 5.48
CA SER A 123 -9.56 3.12 5.23
C SER A 123 -10.09 4.53 4.98
N ASN A 124 -9.47 5.55 5.59
CA ASN A 124 -9.85 6.95 5.41
C ASN A 124 -9.28 7.54 4.12
N ALA A 125 -8.13 7.05 3.67
CA ALA A 125 -7.49 7.47 2.42
C ALA A 125 -8.10 6.86 1.15
N ILE A 126 -9.05 5.92 1.27
CA ILE A 126 -9.60 5.22 0.11
C ILE A 126 -10.84 5.91 -0.46
N SER A 127 -10.89 6.05 -1.79
CA SER A 127 -12.05 6.56 -2.52
C SER A 127 -13.23 5.57 -2.51
N LYS A 128 -14.41 6.02 -2.94
CA LYS A 128 -15.57 5.13 -3.12
C LYS A 128 -15.23 4.08 -4.19
N ALA A 129 -15.58 2.82 -3.92
CA ALA A 129 -15.27 1.66 -4.75
C ALA A 129 -13.78 1.35 -4.93
N GLY A 130 -12.91 1.99 -4.15
CA GLY A 130 -11.47 1.72 -4.16
C GLY A 130 -11.08 0.41 -3.46
N TYR A 131 -9.81 0.08 -3.52
CA TYR A 131 -9.25 -1.17 -3.03
C TYR A 131 -8.18 -0.93 -1.98
N ILE A 132 -8.12 -1.77 -0.96
CA ILE A 132 -6.97 -1.88 -0.06
C ILE A 132 -6.36 -3.26 -0.27
N LEU A 133 -5.08 -3.28 -0.65
CA LEU A 133 -4.29 -4.48 -0.88
C LEU A 133 -3.31 -4.64 0.27
N ILE A 134 -3.47 -5.71 1.06
CA ILE A 134 -2.61 -5.97 2.21
C ILE A 134 -1.92 -7.31 2.02
N SER A 135 -0.60 -7.31 2.08
CA SER A 135 0.23 -8.51 2.17
C SER A 135 0.97 -8.49 3.50
N ASP A 136 0.74 -9.49 4.33
CA ASP A 136 1.39 -9.60 5.64
C ASP A 136 1.50 -11.04 6.11
N THR A 137 2.14 -11.27 7.24
CA THR A 137 2.26 -12.58 7.85
C THR A 137 0.89 -13.11 8.30
N SER A 138 0.71 -14.43 8.23
CA SER A 138 -0.54 -15.08 8.66
C SER A 138 -0.93 -14.81 10.11
N ARG A 139 0.03 -14.37 10.94
CA ARG A 139 -0.18 -13.99 12.34
C ARG A 139 -1.20 -12.86 12.50
N HIS A 140 -1.20 -11.88 11.58
CA HIS A 140 -2.07 -10.71 11.66
C HIS A 140 -3.39 -10.88 10.89
N LYS A 141 -3.65 -12.09 10.37
CA LYS A 141 -4.87 -12.37 9.61
C LYS A 141 -6.15 -12.02 10.35
N SER A 142 -6.28 -12.48 11.61
CA SER A 142 -7.47 -12.21 12.41
C SER A 142 -7.65 -10.72 12.64
N LEU A 143 -6.60 -10.02 13.06
CA LEU A 143 -6.61 -8.58 13.29
C LEU A 143 -7.14 -7.81 12.07
N ILE A 144 -6.55 -8.07 10.90
CA ILE A 144 -6.91 -7.39 9.65
C ILE A 144 -8.38 -7.68 9.28
N CYS A 145 -8.79 -8.95 9.31
CA CYS A 145 -10.16 -9.33 8.98
C CYS A 145 -11.18 -8.75 9.97
N ASP A 146 -10.87 -8.73 11.25
CA ASP A 146 -11.78 -8.26 12.29
C ASP A 146 -11.90 -6.73 12.25
N TYR A 147 -10.81 -6.01 11.94
CA TYR A 147 -10.87 -4.58 11.67
C TYR A 147 -11.89 -4.26 10.56
N PHE A 148 -11.77 -4.89 9.38
CA PHE A 148 -12.66 -4.59 8.24
C PHE A 148 -14.11 -5.07 8.43
N LYS A 149 -14.37 -5.96 9.39
CA LYS A 149 -15.75 -6.32 9.80
C LYS A 149 -16.34 -5.31 10.78
N SER A 150 -15.51 -4.68 11.62
CA SER A 150 -15.94 -3.78 12.69
C SER A 150 -16.21 -2.35 12.24
N VAL A 151 -15.58 -1.89 11.16
CA VAL A 151 -15.74 -0.52 10.67
C VAL A 151 -17.08 -0.31 9.96
N PRO A 152 -17.69 0.91 10.05
CA PRO A 152 -19.01 1.17 9.49
C PRO A 152 -19.07 1.14 7.95
N LYS A 153 -17.92 1.21 7.27
CA LYS A 153 -17.84 1.07 5.81
C LYS A 153 -18.05 -0.39 5.42
N ILE A 154 -18.81 -0.64 4.36
CA ILE A 154 -19.05 -2.00 3.87
C ILE A 154 -17.87 -2.43 3.01
N TRP A 155 -17.15 -3.43 3.47
CA TRP A 155 -16.01 -4.04 2.77
C TRP A 155 -16.38 -5.42 2.23
N LYS A 156 -15.88 -5.71 1.03
CA LYS A 156 -15.90 -7.06 0.45
C LYS A 156 -14.49 -7.61 0.42
N ILE A 157 -14.27 -8.73 1.04
CA ILE A 157 -13.02 -9.50 0.88
C ILE A 157 -13.06 -10.15 -0.50
N ILE A 158 -12.13 -9.77 -1.39
CA ILE A 158 -12.03 -10.32 -2.75
C ILE A 158 -10.96 -11.40 -2.87
N LYS A 159 -9.94 -11.37 -2.00
CA LYS A 159 -8.93 -12.43 -1.89
C LYS A 159 -8.62 -12.66 -0.41
N ASN A 160 -8.61 -13.92 0.01
CA ASN A 160 -8.34 -14.33 1.38
C ASN A 160 -7.41 -15.54 1.37
N GLY A 161 -6.14 -15.33 1.65
CA GLY A 161 -5.12 -16.36 1.67
C GLY A 161 -3.98 -15.94 2.59
N LYS A 162 -2.76 -15.93 2.07
CA LYS A 162 -1.62 -15.25 2.71
C LYS A 162 -1.74 -13.75 2.60
N ASN A 163 -2.44 -13.24 1.56
CA ASN A 163 -2.64 -11.83 1.24
C ASN A 163 -4.12 -11.50 1.24
N PHE A 164 -4.46 -10.23 1.60
CA PHE A 164 -5.83 -9.78 1.79
C PHE A 164 -6.12 -8.61 0.87
N PHE A 165 -7.16 -8.74 0.03
CA PHE A 165 -7.65 -7.66 -0.79
C PHE A 165 -9.07 -7.29 -0.37
N PHE A 166 -9.29 -6.02 -0.11
CA PHE A 166 -10.55 -5.48 0.33
C PHE A 166 -11.04 -4.44 -0.68
N ASN A 167 -12.29 -4.57 -1.10
CA ASN A 167 -12.96 -3.57 -1.93
C ASN A 167 -14.00 -2.83 -1.10
N HIS A 168 -13.93 -1.50 -1.11
CA HIS A 168 -14.91 -0.65 -0.47
C HIS A 168 -16.19 -0.62 -1.29
N LYS A 169 -17.24 -1.30 -0.84
CA LYS A 169 -18.56 -1.27 -1.47
C LYS A 169 -19.26 0.05 -1.20
N ILE A 170 -19.82 0.63 -2.25
CA ILE A 170 -20.83 1.68 -2.10
C ILE A 170 -22.10 0.98 -1.62
N ALA A 171 -22.60 1.34 -0.43
CA ALA A 171 -23.95 0.97 -0.04
C ALA A 171 -24.91 1.67 -1.01
N LEU A 172 -25.53 0.92 -1.91
CA LEU A 172 -26.69 1.40 -2.64
C LEU A 172 -27.80 1.59 -1.61
N VAL A 173 -28.01 2.81 -1.18
CA VAL A 173 -29.21 3.20 -0.43
C VAL A 173 -30.35 3.01 -1.45
N LYS A 174 -31.13 1.94 -1.29
CA LYS A 174 -32.40 1.82 -1.98
C LYS A 174 -33.27 2.95 -1.44
N SER A 175 -33.53 3.95 -2.28
CA SER A 175 -34.56 4.96 -2.08
C SER A 175 -35.94 4.28 -1.99
#